data_43b0836c8ee65f1d7d926d73a7be43ad
#
_entry.id   43b0836c8ee65f1d7d926d73a7be43ad
#
_cell.length_a   1.000
_cell.length_b   1.000
_cell.length_c   1.000
_cell.angle_alpha   90.00
_cell.angle_beta   90.00
_cell.angle_gamma   90.00
#
_symmetry.space_group_name_H-M   'P 1'
#
loop_
_entity.id
_entity.type
_entity.pdbx_description
1 polymer ?
#
loop_
_entity_poly.entity_id
_entity_poly.type
_entity_poly.pdbx_seq_one_letter_code
_entity_poly.pdbx_strand_id
1 'polypeptide(L)'
;MEKSENNFAFIDSHNLNLGVKSMGWNLDFKKFRVYLKEKYKVSKAYIFIGFVPGNQRLYDALQEYGYMLVFKPIILGDDKEPKGNIDADLVLRAMIDFHENNFDKAVIITSDGDFYSLVDYFCSKDKLKVVMSPYFKTCSSLLKKTAKEKLVFFNNLQRKLEYKRKSTA
;
A
#
# COMPACT_ATOMS: atom_id res chain seq x y z
N MET A 1 1.38 29.28 -11.15
CA MET A 1 1.54 28.28 -10.07
C MET A 1 1.35 26.91 -10.66
N GLU A 2 2.36 26.07 -10.65
CA GLU A 2 2.17 24.67 -11.02
C GLU A 2 1.22 24.04 -10.00
N LYS A 3 0.14 23.44 -10.50
CA LYS A 3 -0.81 22.70 -9.66
C LYS A 3 -0.06 21.53 -9.03
N SER A 4 0.04 21.50 -7.70
CA SER A 4 0.64 20.36 -7.00
C SER A 4 -0.12 19.09 -7.36
N GLU A 5 0.58 18.04 -7.76
CA GLU A 5 -0.03 16.71 -8.00
C GLU A 5 -0.84 16.26 -6.76
N ASN A 6 -1.98 15.67 -7.02
CA ASN A 6 -2.85 15.07 -6.03
C ASN A 6 -2.91 13.56 -6.26
N ASN A 7 -1.98 12.82 -5.69
CA ASN A 7 -1.89 11.38 -5.88
C ASN A 7 -2.51 10.61 -4.70
N PHE A 8 -3.07 9.44 -4.98
CA PHE A 8 -3.59 8.53 -3.97
C PHE A 8 -2.75 7.26 -3.90
N ALA A 9 -2.59 6.73 -2.69
CA ALA A 9 -1.91 5.46 -2.45
C ALA A 9 -2.91 4.36 -2.08
N PHE A 10 -2.74 3.20 -2.66
CA PHE A 10 -3.51 1.98 -2.42
C PHE A 10 -2.56 0.90 -1.91
N ILE A 11 -2.69 0.56 -0.63
CA ILE A 11 -1.69 -0.23 0.11
C ILE A 11 -2.27 -1.59 0.49
N ASP A 12 -1.72 -2.64 -0.09
CA ASP A 12 -1.92 -4.02 0.35
C ASP A 12 -1.08 -4.26 1.61
N SER A 13 -1.70 -4.17 2.79
CA SER A 13 -0.98 -4.22 4.04
C SER A 13 -0.34 -5.58 4.32
N HIS A 14 -0.96 -6.66 3.86
CA HIS A 14 -0.44 -8.01 4.06
C HIS A 14 0.88 -8.19 3.32
N ASN A 15 0.91 -7.90 2.03
CA ASN A 15 2.12 -7.94 1.22
C ASN A 15 3.21 -7.00 1.72
N LEU A 16 2.84 -5.77 2.10
CA LEU A 16 3.77 -4.79 2.64
C LEU A 16 4.45 -5.30 3.92
N ASN A 17 3.67 -5.79 4.86
CA ASN A 17 4.17 -6.22 6.16
C ASN A 17 5.05 -7.49 6.04
N LEU A 18 4.59 -8.49 5.30
CA LEU A 18 5.37 -9.72 5.07
C LEU A 18 6.67 -9.42 4.32
N GLY A 19 6.62 -8.61 3.28
CA GLY A 19 7.78 -8.28 2.47
C GLY A 19 8.85 -7.53 3.27
N VAL A 20 8.48 -6.56 4.08
CA VAL A 20 9.43 -5.82 4.94
C VAL A 20 10.01 -6.72 6.02
N LYS A 21 9.19 -7.52 6.70
CA LYS A 21 9.66 -8.47 7.72
C LYS A 21 10.60 -9.53 7.14
N SER A 22 10.39 -9.98 5.91
CA SER A 22 11.27 -10.94 5.25
C SER A 22 12.68 -10.39 4.98
N MET A 23 12.83 -9.07 4.97
CA MET A 23 14.13 -8.39 4.90
C MET A 23 14.79 -8.15 6.28
N GLY A 24 14.17 -8.61 7.38
CA GLY A 24 14.71 -8.55 8.73
C GLY A 24 14.48 -7.23 9.47
N TRP A 25 13.54 -6.38 9.03
CA TRP A 25 13.21 -5.12 9.71
C TRP A 25 11.71 -4.85 9.79
N ASN A 26 11.32 -3.86 10.56
CA ASN A 26 9.94 -3.47 10.73
C ASN A 26 9.70 -2.07 10.18
N LEU A 27 8.60 -1.89 9.48
CA LEU A 27 8.22 -0.62 8.91
C LEU A 27 7.69 0.35 9.99
N ASP A 28 8.19 1.58 9.95
CA ASP A 28 7.57 2.69 10.65
C ASP A 28 6.51 3.34 9.76
N PHE A 29 5.25 3.04 10.02
CA PHE A 29 4.12 3.53 9.21
C PHE A 29 3.99 5.06 9.23
N LYS A 30 4.38 5.72 10.32
CA LYS A 30 4.40 7.19 10.39
C LYS A 30 5.41 7.76 9.39
N LYS A 31 6.64 7.26 9.40
CA LYS A 31 7.68 7.67 8.44
C LYS A 31 7.27 7.35 7.01
N PHE A 32 6.66 6.19 6.80
CA PHE A 32 6.20 5.79 5.48
C PHE A 32 5.10 6.71 4.95
N ARG A 33 4.16 7.14 5.79
CA ARG A 33 3.12 8.10 5.39
C ARG A 33 3.72 9.45 4.98
N VAL A 34 4.71 9.93 5.73
CA VAL A 34 5.45 11.15 5.39
C VAL A 34 6.20 10.99 4.07
N TYR A 35 6.90 9.86 3.90
CA TYR A 35 7.61 9.56 2.67
C TYR A 35 6.71 9.55 1.42
N LEU A 36 5.54 8.94 1.52
CA LEU A 36 4.54 8.94 0.43
C LEU A 36 4.08 10.36 0.08
N LYS A 37 3.83 11.19 1.10
CA LYS A 37 3.42 12.58 0.92
C LYS A 37 4.52 13.42 0.25
N GLU A 38 5.75 13.32 0.76
CA GLU A 38 6.86 14.15 0.28
C GLU A 38 7.36 13.73 -1.11
N LYS A 39 7.60 12.43 -1.28
CA LYS A 39 8.20 11.88 -2.52
C LYS A 39 7.21 11.80 -3.66
N TYR A 40 6.00 11.31 -3.40
CA TYR A 40 5.01 10.99 -4.43
C TYR A 40 3.77 11.88 -4.40
N LYS A 41 3.77 12.95 -3.58
CA LYS A 41 2.65 13.88 -3.46
C LYS A 41 1.32 13.19 -3.13
N VAL A 42 1.39 12.15 -2.29
CA VAL A 42 0.22 11.40 -1.86
C VAL A 42 -0.57 12.19 -0.83
N SER A 43 -1.75 12.64 -1.21
CA SER A 43 -2.70 13.32 -0.33
C SER A 43 -3.53 12.35 0.50
N LYS A 44 -3.95 11.22 -0.09
CA LYS A 44 -4.76 10.19 0.54
C LYS A 44 -4.10 8.81 0.39
N ALA A 45 -3.99 8.09 1.49
CA ALA A 45 -3.40 6.76 1.52
C ALA A 45 -4.37 5.77 2.15
N TYR A 46 -4.88 4.84 1.36
CA TYR A 46 -5.71 3.73 1.82
C TYR A 46 -4.84 2.55 2.24
N ILE A 47 -5.14 1.97 3.39
CA ILE A 47 -4.60 0.67 3.81
C ILE A 47 -5.73 -0.35 3.82
N PHE A 48 -5.58 -1.37 3.00
CA PHE A 48 -6.48 -2.52 2.94
C PHE A 48 -5.95 -3.58 3.90
N ILE A 49 -6.68 -3.82 4.98
CA ILE A 49 -6.22 -4.62 6.12
C ILE A 49 -7.32 -5.52 6.65
N GLY A 50 -6.95 -6.77 7.00
CA GLY A 50 -7.85 -7.66 7.72
C GLY A 50 -8.11 -7.15 9.14
N PHE A 51 -9.36 -7.21 9.58
CA PHE A 51 -9.69 -6.86 10.96
C PHE A 51 -9.30 -8.01 11.90
N VAL A 52 -8.48 -7.72 12.90
CA VAL A 52 -8.09 -8.65 13.97
C VAL A 52 -8.51 -8.05 15.30
N PRO A 53 -9.40 -8.72 16.05
CA PRO A 53 -9.75 -8.29 17.41
C PRO A 53 -8.49 -8.13 18.26
N GLY A 54 -8.42 -7.06 19.06
CA GLY A 54 -7.25 -6.77 19.89
C GLY A 54 -6.19 -5.85 19.24
N ASN A 55 -6.25 -5.61 17.94
CA ASN A 55 -5.33 -4.70 17.25
C ASN A 55 -5.79 -3.23 17.22
N GLN A 56 -6.71 -2.84 18.09
CA GLN A 56 -7.30 -1.49 18.09
C GLN A 56 -6.23 -0.39 18.17
N ARG A 57 -5.21 -0.57 19.01
CA ARG A 57 -4.11 0.40 19.13
C ARG A 57 -3.34 0.63 17.82
N LEU A 58 -3.17 -0.45 17.03
CA LEU A 58 -2.55 -0.33 15.70
C LEU A 58 -3.45 0.48 14.76
N TYR A 59 -4.75 0.20 14.77
CA TYR A 59 -5.69 0.90 13.88
C TYR A 59 -5.80 2.38 14.23
N ASP A 60 -5.88 2.71 15.52
CA ASP A 60 -5.89 4.09 16.00
C ASP A 60 -4.61 4.84 15.55
N ALA A 61 -3.44 4.21 15.74
CA ALA A 61 -2.18 4.80 15.32
C ALA A 61 -2.09 5.03 13.81
N LEU A 62 -2.56 4.06 12.99
CA LEU A 62 -2.58 4.23 11.53
C LEU A 62 -3.50 5.39 11.11
N GLN A 63 -4.65 5.55 11.74
CA GLN A 63 -5.55 6.68 11.48
C GLN A 63 -4.92 8.01 11.89
N GLU A 64 -4.27 8.07 13.05
CA GLU A 64 -3.53 9.26 13.50
C GLU A 64 -2.38 9.65 12.56
N TYR A 65 -1.75 8.66 11.91
CA TYR A 65 -0.72 8.94 10.89
C TYR A 65 -1.30 9.42 9.56
N GLY A 66 -2.63 9.42 9.42
CA GLY A 66 -3.33 9.91 8.24
C GLY A 66 -3.59 8.85 7.16
N TYR A 67 -3.68 7.58 7.55
CA TYR A 67 -4.17 6.52 6.67
C TYR A 67 -5.68 6.37 6.77
N MET A 68 -6.31 6.00 5.66
CA MET A 68 -7.69 5.56 5.61
C MET A 68 -7.72 4.03 5.62
N LEU A 69 -8.27 3.46 6.69
CA LEU A 69 -8.35 2.01 6.83
C LEU A 69 -9.57 1.47 6.08
N VAL A 70 -9.33 0.47 5.25
CA VAL A 70 -10.37 -0.34 4.60
C VAL A 70 -10.27 -1.74 5.16
N PHE A 71 -11.23 -2.10 6.01
CA PHE A 71 -11.25 -3.41 6.63
C PHE A 71 -11.95 -4.43 5.74
N LYS A 72 -11.37 -5.62 5.68
CA LYS A 72 -12.04 -6.77 5.14
C LYS A 72 -13.16 -7.20 6.10
N PRO A 73 -14.41 -7.33 5.65
CA PRO A 73 -15.44 -7.93 6.45
C PRO A 73 -15.05 -9.37 6.83
N ILE A 74 -15.04 -9.67 8.12
CA ILE A 74 -14.91 -11.04 8.61
C ILE A 74 -16.31 -11.62 8.67
N ILE A 75 -16.63 -12.51 7.73
CA ILE A 75 -17.77 -13.41 7.89
C ILE A 75 -17.26 -14.55 8.77
N LEU A 76 -17.74 -14.61 10.00
CA LEU A 76 -17.52 -15.76 10.88
C LEU A 76 -18.28 -16.95 10.29
N GLY A 77 -17.61 -17.74 9.44
CA GLY A 77 -18.06 -19.06 9.07
C GLY A 77 -17.66 -20.07 10.13
N ASP A 78 -18.25 -21.25 10.11
CA ASP A 78 -18.00 -22.33 11.08
C ASP A 78 -16.50 -22.70 11.21
N ASP A 79 -15.66 -22.33 10.26
CA ASP A 79 -14.23 -22.66 10.19
C ASP A 79 -13.29 -21.59 10.73
N LYS A 80 -13.78 -20.48 11.30
CA LYS A 80 -13.00 -19.36 11.86
C LYS A 80 -11.97 -18.71 10.91
N GLU A 81 -11.96 -19.06 9.64
CA GLU A 81 -11.08 -18.42 8.65
C GLU A 81 -11.78 -17.20 8.01
N PRO A 82 -11.10 -16.05 7.90
CA PRO A 82 -11.66 -14.88 7.23
C PRO A 82 -11.87 -15.18 5.74
N LYS A 83 -13.12 -15.35 5.33
CA LYS A 83 -13.48 -15.49 3.90
C LYS A 83 -13.69 -14.11 3.29
N GLY A 84 -13.06 -13.88 2.16
CA GLY A 84 -13.20 -12.64 1.38
C GLY A 84 -11.84 -12.21 0.84
N ASN A 85 -11.82 -11.65 -0.35
CA ASN A 85 -10.58 -11.19 -1.00
C ASN A 85 -10.46 -9.68 -0.85
N ILE A 86 -9.53 -9.22 -0.02
CA ILE A 86 -9.23 -7.80 0.16
C ILE A 86 -8.69 -7.14 -1.11
N ASP A 87 -8.13 -7.94 -2.02
CA ASP A 87 -7.58 -7.49 -3.30
C ASP A 87 -8.68 -6.91 -4.19
N ALA A 88 -9.87 -7.55 -4.17
CA ALA A 88 -11.04 -7.05 -4.90
C ALA A 88 -11.47 -5.67 -4.38
N ASP A 89 -11.43 -5.45 -3.07
CA ASP A 89 -11.77 -4.15 -2.46
C ASP A 89 -10.76 -3.07 -2.83
N LEU A 90 -9.46 -3.41 -2.91
CA LEU A 90 -8.42 -2.49 -3.36
C LEU A 90 -8.65 -2.09 -4.83
N VAL A 91 -8.88 -3.06 -5.70
CA VAL A 91 -9.14 -2.79 -7.12
C VAL A 91 -10.39 -1.96 -7.29
N LEU A 92 -11.48 -2.32 -6.61
CA LEU A 92 -12.75 -1.59 -6.67
C LEU A 92 -12.58 -0.15 -6.20
N ARG A 93 -11.93 0.08 -5.07
CA ARG A 93 -11.70 1.44 -4.54
C ARG A 93 -10.86 2.28 -5.50
N ALA A 94 -9.78 1.70 -6.03
CA ALA A 94 -8.91 2.38 -6.99
C ALA A 94 -9.68 2.77 -8.27
N MET A 95 -10.56 1.90 -8.75
CA MET A 95 -11.36 2.17 -9.93
C MET A 95 -12.47 3.19 -9.68
N ILE A 96 -13.12 3.18 -8.52
CA ILE A 96 -14.10 4.21 -8.14
C ILE A 96 -13.41 5.58 -8.13
N ASP A 97 -12.29 5.72 -7.41
CA ASP A 97 -11.58 6.99 -7.32
C ASP A 97 -11.03 7.46 -8.69
N PHE A 98 -10.65 6.51 -9.55
CA PHE A 98 -10.26 6.83 -10.93
C PHE A 98 -11.43 7.39 -11.76
N HIS A 99 -12.59 6.75 -11.73
CA HIS A 99 -13.77 7.20 -12.49
C HIS A 99 -14.35 8.51 -11.97
N GLU A 100 -14.24 8.75 -10.67
CA GLU A 100 -14.63 10.01 -10.03
C GLU A 100 -13.60 11.14 -10.19
N ASN A 101 -12.46 10.87 -10.82
CA ASN A 101 -11.34 11.80 -10.99
C ASN A 101 -10.82 12.37 -9.66
N ASN A 102 -10.78 11.54 -8.62
CA ASN A 102 -10.37 11.95 -7.28
C ASN A 102 -8.85 12.13 -7.13
N PHE A 103 -8.06 11.58 -8.05
CA PHE A 103 -6.59 11.69 -8.03
C PHE A 103 -6.00 11.93 -9.42
N ASP A 104 -4.79 12.49 -9.45
CA ASP A 104 -4.02 12.64 -10.68
C ASP A 104 -3.36 11.31 -11.08
N LYS A 105 -2.59 10.69 -10.17
CA LYS A 105 -1.95 9.38 -10.38
C LYS A 105 -2.03 8.49 -9.13
N ALA A 106 -2.00 7.19 -9.36
CA ALA A 106 -2.03 6.17 -8.32
C ALA A 106 -0.62 5.71 -7.92
N VAL A 107 -0.41 5.52 -6.62
CA VAL A 107 0.73 4.81 -6.04
C VAL A 107 0.21 3.48 -5.51
N ILE A 108 0.67 2.37 -6.05
CA ILE A 108 0.22 1.03 -5.66
C ILE A 108 1.33 0.33 -4.89
N ILE A 109 1.01 -0.16 -3.69
CA ILE A 109 1.97 -0.83 -2.82
C ILE A 109 1.58 -2.29 -2.67
N THR A 110 2.27 -3.17 -3.40
CA THR A 110 2.07 -4.62 -3.40
C THR A 110 3.23 -5.33 -4.09
N SER A 111 3.39 -6.63 -3.82
CA SER A 111 4.26 -7.55 -4.57
C SER A 111 3.46 -8.55 -5.39
N ASP A 112 2.13 -8.54 -5.23
CA ASP A 112 1.23 -9.55 -5.78
C ASP A 112 0.95 -9.32 -7.26
N GLY A 113 1.17 -10.36 -8.06
CA GLY A 113 0.88 -10.37 -9.49
C GLY A 113 -0.60 -10.27 -9.84
N ASP A 114 -1.50 -10.58 -8.92
CA ASP A 114 -2.93 -10.50 -9.16
C ASP A 114 -3.41 -9.06 -9.43
N PHE A 115 -2.62 -8.07 -9.03
CA PHE A 115 -2.89 -6.66 -9.36
C PHE A 115 -2.37 -6.20 -10.73
N TYR A 116 -1.79 -7.10 -11.55
CA TYR A 116 -1.20 -6.71 -12.83
C TYR A 116 -2.19 -5.98 -13.75
N SER A 117 -3.44 -6.42 -13.79
CA SER A 117 -4.47 -5.82 -14.65
C SER A 117 -4.78 -4.38 -14.26
N LEU A 118 -4.82 -4.09 -12.96
CA LEU A 118 -4.98 -2.72 -12.44
C LEU A 118 -3.78 -1.84 -12.82
N VAL A 119 -2.57 -2.37 -12.63
CA VAL A 119 -1.32 -1.67 -12.96
C VAL A 119 -1.24 -1.39 -14.45
N ASP A 120 -1.52 -2.39 -15.31
CA ASP A 120 -1.53 -2.25 -16.76
C ASP A 120 -2.54 -1.20 -17.23
N TYR A 121 -3.75 -1.27 -16.69
CA TYR A 121 -4.79 -0.30 -16.99
C TYR A 121 -4.38 1.14 -16.63
N PHE A 122 -3.83 1.35 -15.43
CA PHE A 122 -3.34 2.67 -15.02
C PHE A 122 -2.12 3.13 -15.82
N CYS A 123 -1.26 2.22 -16.26
CA CYS A 123 -0.20 2.54 -17.22
C CYS A 123 -0.77 3.04 -18.54
N SER A 124 -1.75 2.34 -19.11
CA SER A 124 -2.37 2.69 -20.40
C SER A 124 -3.10 4.04 -20.36
N LYS A 125 -3.55 4.48 -19.19
CA LYS A 125 -4.25 5.75 -18.97
C LYS A 125 -3.34 6.89 -18.47
N ASP A 126 -2.03 6.65 -18.37
CA ASP A 126 -1.06 7.55 -17.72
C ASP A 126 -1.48 7.94 -16.29
N LYS A 127 -2.11 7.00 -15.58
CA LYS A 127 -2.61 7.17 -14.21
C LYS A 127 -1.78 6.44 -13.15
N LEU A 128 -0.70 5.77 -13.54
CA LEU A 128 0.22 5.15 -12.60
C LEU A 128 1.39 6.08 -12.30
N LYS A 129 1.61 6.41 -11.03
CA LYS A 129 2.83 7.11 -10.56
C LYS A 129 3.96 6.12 -10.36
N VAL A 130 3.71 5.10 -9.55
CA VAL A 130 4.69 4.07 -9.17
C VAL A 130 4.01 2.85 -8.58
N VAL A 131 4.59 1.68 -8.79
CA VAL A 131 4.36 0.48 -8.00
C VAL A 131 5.51 0.35 -7.01
N MET A 132 5.23 0.24 -5.72
CA MET A 132 6.20 0.00 -4.67
C MET A 132 6.07 -1.44 -4.19
N SER A 133 7.05 -2.27 -4.51
CA SER A 133 7.10 -3.65 -4.01
C SER A 133 8.04 -3.71 -2.81
N PRO A 134 7.58 -4.28 -1.67
CA PRO A 134 8.40 -4.33 -0.47
C PRO A 134 9.75 -5.02 -0.67
N TYR A 135 9.78 -6.14 -1.38
CA TYR A 135 11.00 -6.92 -1.53
C TYR A 135 11.18 -7.45 -2.95
N PHE A 136 12.36 -7.22 -3.51
CA PHE A 136 12.71 -7.64 -4.87
C PHE A 136 12.50 -9.13 -5.14
N LYS A 137 12.89 -10.00 -4.17
CA LYS A 137 12.82 -11.46 -4.34
C LYS A 137 11.39 -11.99 -4.39
N THR A 138 10.48 -11.36 -3.68
CA THR A 138 9.06 -11.79 -3.59
C THR A 138 8.16 -11.07 -4.58
N CYS A 139 8.67 -10.10 -5.31
CA CYS A 139 7.89 -9.38 -6.30
C CYS A 139 7.58 -10.27 -7.50
N SER A 140 6.31 -10.32 -7.88
CA SER A 140 5.83 -11.06 -9.05
C SER A 140 6.56 -10.63 -10.33
N SER A 141 6.94 -11.61 -11.15
CA SER A 141 7.52 -11.38 -12.46
C SER A 141 6.56 -10.64 -13.39
N LEU A 142 5.26 -10.84 -13.21
CA LEU A 142 4.22 -10.17 -13.97
C LEU A 142 4.17 -8.68 -13.66
N LEU A 143 4.25 -8.29 -12.38
CA LEU A 143 4.36 -6.87 -11.99
C LEU A 143 5.63 -6.23 -12.51
N LYS A 144 6.78 -6.94 -12.47
CA LYS A 144 8.05 -6.44 -13.01
C LYS A 144 7.94 -6.11 -14.50
N LYS A 145 7.28 -6.98 -15.27
CA LYS A 145 7.07 -6.79 -16.71
C LYS A 145 6.08 -5.68 -17.02
N THR A 146 5.06 -5.50 -16.19
CA THR A 146 3.98 -4.53 -16.42
C THR A 146 4.35 -3.13 -15.98
N ALA A 147 4.90 -2.98 -14.78
CA ALA A 147 5.25 -1.66 -14.22
C ALA A 147 6.57 -1.08 -14.77
N LYS A 148 7.50 -1.95 -15.20
CA LYS A 148 8.80 -1.56 -15.82
C LYS A 148 9.56 -0.53 -14.95
N GLU A 149 9.88 0.62 -15.54
CA GLU A 149 10.58 1.73 -14.87
C GLU A 149 9.80 2.38 -13.74
N LYS A 150 8.49 2.16 -13.66
CA LYS A 150 7.64 2.64 -12.57
C LYS A 150 7.62 1.69 -11.36
N LEU A 151 8.45 0.65 -11.33
CA LEU A 151 8.57 -0.25 -10.20
C LEU A 151 9.76 0.12 -9.32
N VAL A 152 9.52 0.27 -8.02
CA VAL A 152 10.55 0.53 -7.00
C VAL A 152 10.47 -0.46 -5.85
N PHE A 153 11.60 -0.70 -5.18
CA PHE A 153 11.71 -1.65 -4.07
C PHE A 153 12.11 -0.96 -2.78
N PHE A 154 11.75 -1.55 -1.63
CA PHE A 154 12.11 -1.02 -0.32
C PHE A 154 13.53 -1.37 0.12
N ASN A 155 14.26 -2.17 -0.66
CA ASN A 155 15.61 -2.61 -0.31
C ASN A 155 16.56 -1.47 0.13
N ASN A 156 16.43 -0.31 -0.49
CA ASN A 156 17.26 0.86 -0.19
C ASN A 156 16.58 1.87 0.75
N LEU A 157 15.39 1.56 1.26
CA LEU A 157 14.61 2.47 2.09
C LEU A 157 14.67 2.17 3.59
N GLN A 158 15.32 1.07 4.00
CA GLN A 158 15.38 0.66 5.40
C GLN A 158 15.80 1.80 6.33
N ARG A 159 16.90 2.47 6.03
CA ARG A 159 17.41 3.57 6.88
C ARG A 159 16.41 4.69 7.10
N LYS A 160 15.55 4.94 6.10
CA LYS A 160 14.52 5.99 6.16
C LYS A 160 13.24 5.54 6.85
N LEU A 161 12.86 4.27 6.66
CA LEU A 161 11.53 3.77 6.98
C LEU A 161 11.49 2.79 8.15
N GLU A 162 12.65 2.37 8.67
CA GLU A 162 12.73 1.42 9.76
C GLU A 162 12.17 2.00 11.06
N TYR A 163 11.34 1.21 11.74
CA TYR A 163 10.93 1.46 13.10
C TYR A 163 12.09 1.21 14.05
N LYS A 164 12.52 2.23 14.75
CA LYS A 164 13.54 2.12 15.81
C LYS A 164 12.87 2.29 17.16
N ARG A 165 12.97 1.30 18.02
CA ARG A 165 12.60 1.49 19.43
C ARG A 165 13.41 2.65 19.99
N LYS A 166 12.73 3.64 20.59
CA LYS A 166 13.44 4.61 21.42
C LYS A 166 14.10 3.82 22.55
N SER A 167 15.43 3.85 22.65
CA SER A 167 16.10 3.38 23.84
C SER A 167 15.62 4.25 25.00
N THR A 168 14.91 3.68 25.95
CA THR A 168 14.72 4.31 27.26
C THR A 168 16.07 4.38 27.90
N ALA A 169 16.63 5.59 27.93
CA ALA A 169 17.77 5.89 28.77
C ALA A 169 17.36 5.86 30.21
#